data_e23810b1b0b714e28ff2d67968b3dbc2
#
_entry.id   e23810b1b0b714e28ff2d67968b3dbc2
#
_cell.length_a   1.000
_cell.length_b   1.000
_cell.length_c   1.000
_cell.angle_alpha   90.00
_cell.angle_beta   90.00
_cell.angle_gamma   90.00
#
_symmetry.space_group_name_H-M   'P 1'
#
loop_
_entity.id
_entity.type
_entity.pdbx_description
1 polymer ?
#
loop_
_entity_poly.entity_id
_entity_poly.type
_entity_poly.pdbx_seq_one_letter_code
_entity_poly.pdbx_strand_id
1 'polypeptide(L)'
;MITKFQKRVYELCKKVPKGCVTTYKAIAKKMGTKAYRAVGNALNKNPFGILNCSGKNMVPCHRVVAINGKLDGFAHGLRKKAELLKKESIKIKNNKIEDFDKILFKLR
;
A
#
# COMPACT_ATOMS: atom_id res chain seq x y z
N MET A 1 -6.84 -13.95 -13.32
CA MET A 1 -7.67 -14.44 -12.19
C MET A 1 -7.02 -14.09 -10.86
N ILE A 2 -7.79 -13.59 -9.92
CA ILE A 2 -7.28 -13.20 -8.60
C ILE A 2 -7.33 -14.42 -7.67
N THR A 3 -6.19 -14.73 -7.03
CA THR A 3 -6.12 -15.82 -6.07
C THR A 3 -6.76 -15.43 -4.74
N LYS A 4 -7.04 -16.42 -3.89
CA LYS A 4 -7.55 -16.15 -2.53
C LYS A 4 -6.56 -15.29 -1.74
N PHE A 5 -5.26 -15.56 -1.90
CA PHE A 5 -4.20 -14.78 -1.25
C PHE A 5 -4.25 -13.31 -1.71
N GLN A 6 -4.28 -13.07 -3.02
CA GLN A 6 -4.36 -11.73 -3.57
C GLN A 6 -5.62 -11.00 -3.09
N LYS A 7 -6.75 -11.69 -3.09
CA LYS A 7 -8.01 -11.11 -2.63
C LYS A 7 -7.90 -10.64 -1.17
N ARG A 8 -7.29 -11.45 -0.31
CA ARG A 8 -7.11 -11.08 1.10
C ARG A 8 -6.19 -9.87 1.26
N VAL A 9 -5.10 -9.83 0.49
CA VAL A 9 -4.20 -8.68 0.49
C VAL A 9 -4.97 -7.41 0.11
N TYR A 10 -5.77 -7.49 -0.94
CA TYR A 10 -6.54 -6.33 -1.41
C TYR A 10 -7.59 -5.88 -0.40
N GLU A 11 -8.26 -6.80 0.25
CA GLU A 11 -9.25 -6.48 1.29
C GLU A 11 -8.62 -5.72 2.45
N LEU A 12 -7.43 -6.15 2.89
CA LEU A 12 -6.72 -5.46 3.97
C LEU A 12 -6.21 -4.09 3.52
N CYS A 13 -5.69 -4.01 2.31
CA CYS A 13 -5.21 -2.75 1.74
C CYS A 13 -6.32 -1.71 1.67
N LYS A 14 -7.53 -2.12 1.32
CA LYS A 14 -8.69 -1.23 1.21
C LYS A 14 -9.05 -0.54 2.52
N LYS A 15 -8.64 -1.10 3.65
CA LYS A 15 -8.93 -0.51 4.95
C LYS A 15 -8.13 0.75 5.23
N VAL A 16 -7.04 0.96 4.52
CA VAL A 16 -6.16 2.11 4.75
C VAL A 16 -6.77 3.37 4.15
N PRO A 17 -7.13 4.35 4.98
CA PRO A 17 -7.77 5.56 4.49
C PRO A 17 -6.80 6.52 3.82
N LYS A 18 -7.35 7.45 3.06
CA LYS A 18 -6.59 8.54 2.46
C LYS A 18 -5.87 9.33 3.56
N GLY A 19 -4.61 9.65 3.33
CA GLY A 19 -3.80 10.36 4.32
C GLY A 19 -3.04 9.45 5.27
N CYS A 20 -3.26 8.13 5.17
CA CYS A 20 -2.56 7.13 5.98
C CYS A 20 -1.86 6.11 5.08
N VAL A 21 -0.94 5.37 5.66
CA VAL A 21 -0.22 4.30 4.96
C VAL A 21 -0.15 3.07 5.86
N THR A 22 0.15 1.92 5.26
CA THR A 22 0.48 0.69 6.00
C THR A 22 1.75 0.11 5.38
N THR A 23 2.21 -1.02 5.92
CA THR A 23 3.42 -1.67 5.42
C THR A 23 3.10 -3.06 4.90
N TYR A 24 3.98 -3.59 4.04
CA TYR A 24 3.88 -4.98 3.58
C TYR A 24 3.89 -5.94 4.76
N LYS A 25 4.73 -5.65 5.75
CA LYS A 25 4.84 -6.46 6.95
C LYS A 25 3.54 -6.46 7.76
N ALA A 26 2.90 -5.31 7.90
CA ALA A 26 1.64 -5.20 8.64
C ALA A 26 0.54 -6.02 7.98
N ILE A 27 0.44 -5.98 6.65
CA ILE A 27 -0.53 -6.78 5.92
C ILE A 27 -0.24 -8.27 6.11
N ALA A 28 1.02 -8.69 5.92
CA ALA A 28 1.42 -10.08 6.09
C ALA A 28 1.12 -10.58 7.51
N LYS A 29 1.45 -9.78 8.50
CA LYS A 29 1.21 -10.13 9.90
C LYS A 29 -0.28 -10.33 10.17
N LYS A 30 -1.12 -9.46 9.64
CA LYS A 30 -2.59 -9.58 9.78
C LYS A 30 -3.12 -10.85 9.12
N MET A 31 -2.46 -11.30 8.05
CA MET A 31 -2.80 -12.54 7.37
C MET A 31 -2.23 -13.79 8.06
N GLY A 32 -1.41 -13.60 9.10
CA GLY A 32 -0.78 -14.71 9.80
C GLY A 32 0.38 -15.33 9.03
N THR A 33 1.07 -14.57 8.19
CA THR A 33 2.17 -15.06 7.37
C THR A 33 3.39 -14.14 7.45
N LYS A 34 4.55 -14.69 7.08
CA LYS A 34 5.78 -13.92 6.92
C LYS A 34 6.12 -13.69 5.44
N ALA A 35 5.20 -14.01 4.55
CA ALA A 35 5.42 -13.93 3.10
C ALA A 35 5.30 -12.50 2.58
N TYR A 36 6.20 -11.61 3.03
CA TYR A 36 6.17 -10.19 2.66
C TYR A 36 6.33 -9.97 1.17
N ARG A 37 7.16 -10.77 0.50
CA ARG A 37 7.35 -10.67 -0.95
C ARG A 37 6.08 -11.02 -1.71
N ALA A 38 5.36 -12.03 -1.24
CA ALA A 38 4.11 -12.43 -1.88
C ALA A 38 3.06 -11.32 -1.76
N VAL A 39 3.04 -10.62 -0.62
CA VAL A 39 2.18 -9.45 -0.43
C VAL A 39 2.56 -8.35 -1.43
N GLY A 40 3.85 -8.05 -1.54
CA GLY A 40 4.34 -7.05 -2.50
C GLY A 40 4.02 -7.42 -3.94
N ASN A 41 4.20 -8.69 -4.30
CA ASN A 41 3.88 -9.17 -5.64
C ASN A 41 2.38 -9.04 -5.93
N ALA A 42 1.52 -9.38 -4.97
CA ALA A 42 0.08 -9.24 -5.12
C ALA A 42 -0.30 -7.76 -5.38
N LEU A 43 0.31 -6.85 -4.64
CA LEU A 43 0.05 -5.42 -4.80
C LEU A 43 0.56 -4.88 -6.14
N ASN A 44 1.71 -5.37 -6.61
CA ASN A 44 2.23 -4.98 -7.92
C ASN A 44 1.36 -5.47 -9.07
N LYS A 45 0.62 -6.55 -8.87
CA LYS A 45 -0.31 -7.09 -9.86
C LYS A 45 -1.73 -6.58 -9.69
N ASN A 46 -1.96 -5.64 -8.78
CA ASN A 46 -3.28 -5.13 -8.47
C ASN A 46 -3.94 -4.48 -9.68
N PRO A 47 -5.05 -5.04 -10.20
CA PRO A 47 -5.76 -4.45 -11.32
C PRO A 47 -6.72 -3.34 -10.91
N PHE A 48 -6.88 -3.09 -9.61
CA PHE A 48 -7.85 -2.15 -9.04
C PHE A 48 -7.21 -0.90 -8.45
N GLY A 49 -5.98 -0.56 -8.89
CA GLY A 49 -5.29 0.62 -8.37
C GLY A 49 -5.98 1.93 -8.73
N ILE A 50 -5.56 3.00 -8.06
CA ILE A 50 -6.17 4.33 -8.21
C ILE A 50 -6.15 4.84 -9.66
N LEU A 51 -5.16 4.40 -10.46
CA LEU A 51 -5.05 4.82 -11.86
C LEU A 51 -6.01 4.06 -12.77
N ASN A 52 -6.56 2.96 -12.31
CA ASN A 52 -7.45 2.10 -13.09
C ASN A 52 -8.87 2.02 -12.55
N CYS A 53 -9.07 2.33 -11.28
CA CYS A 53 -10.36 2.21 -10.61
C CYS A 53 -10.60 3.38 -9.67
N SER A 54 -11.85 3.57 -9.31
CA SER A 54 -12.24 4.56 -8.31
C SER A 54 -13.36 4.01 -7.44
N GLY A 55 -13.67 4.70 -6.35
CA GLY A 55 -14.76 4.32 -5.46
C GLY A 55 -14.49 3.03 -4.71
N LYS A 56 -15.54 2.22 -4.53
CA LYS A 56 -15.50 1.02 -3.70
C LYS A 56 -14.56 -0.07 -4.22
N ASN A 57 -14.31 -0.09 -5.51
CA ASN A 57 -13.49 -1.13 -6.14
C ASN A 57 -11.99 -0.81 -6.12
N MET A 58 -11.63 0.43 -5.82
CA MET A 58 -10.23 0.83 -5.83
C MET A 58 -9.48 0.22 -4.63
N VAL A 59 -8.35 -0.43 -4.93
CA VAL A 59 -7.43 -0.95 -3.92
C VAL A 59 -6.23 0.00 -3.86
N PRO A 60 -6.04 0.74 -2.75
CA PRO A 60 -5.02 1.78 -2.69
C PRO A 60 -3.62 1.22 -2.44
N CYS A 61 -3.10 0.46 -3.40
CA CYS A 61 -1.78 -0.17 -3.27
C CYS A 61 -0.65 0.84 -3.10
N HIS A 62 -0.86 2.10 -3.53
CA HIS A 62 0.11 3.17 -3.32
C HIS A 62 0.27 3.54 -1.83
N ARG A 63 -0.67 3.13 -0.96
CA ARG A 63 -0.62 3.39 0.48
C ARG A 63 0.12 2.32 1.25
N VAL A 64 0.78 1.38 0.57
CA VAL A 64 1.59 0.34 1.21
C VAL A 64 3.05 0.64 0.95
N VAL A 65 3.83 0.78 2.02
CA VAL A 65 5.24 1.15 1.96
C VAL A 65 6.10 0.18 2.76
N ALA A 66 7.43 0.33 2.67
CA ALA A 66 8.34 -0.51 3.44
C ALA A 66 8.31 -0.13 4.92
N ILE A 67 8.89 -0.99 5.75
CA ILE A 67 8.79 -0.95 7.21
C ILE A 67 9.18 0.39 7.85
N ASN A 68 10.10 1.12 7.25
CA ASN A 68 10.56 2.41 7.80
C ASN A 68 9.94 3.61 7.09
N GLY A 69 8.84 3.40 6.37
CA GLY A 69 8.22 4.46 5.58
C GLY A 69 8.91 4.71 4.25
N LYS A 70 9.88 3.88 3.89
CA LYS A 70 10.58 4.00 2.62
C LYS A 70 9.66 3.59 1.49
N LEU A 71 9.59 4.42 0.45
CA LEU A 71 8.82 4.08 -0.74
C LEU A 71 9.52 2.92 -1.44
N ASP A 72 8.78 1.85 -1.68
CA ASP A 72 9.35 0.65 -2.26
C ASP A 72 8.27 -0.02 -3.11
N GLY A 73 8.64 -0.37 -4.34
CA GLY A 73 7.76 -1.10 -5.25
C GLY A 73 6.44 -0.40 -5.58
N PHE A 74 6.16 -0.25 -6.83
CA PHE A 74 4.85 0.18 -7.33
C PHE A 74 4.81 -0.15 -8.82
N ALA A 75 3.68 -0.70 -9.28
CA ALA A 75 3.54 -1.11 -10.67
C ALA A 75 3.80 0.04 -11.66
N HIS A 76 3.49 1.27 -11.27
CA HIS A 76 3.66 2.46 -12.10
C HIS A 76 4.89 3.30 -11.78
N GLY A 77 5.81 2.76 -10.97
CA GLY A 77 7.07 3.40 -10.60
C GLY A 77 7.00 4.24 -9.32
N LEU A 78 8.15 4.39 -8.66
CA LEU A 78 8.23 5.09 -7.37
C LEU A 78 7.86 6.57 -7.47
N ARG A 79 8.20 7.21 -8.59
CA ARG A 79 7.86 8.62 -8.81
C ARG A 79 6.34 8.82 -8.78
N LYS A 80 5.60 7.92 -9.43
CA LYS A 80 4.14 7.99 -9.46
C LYS A 80 3.55 7.71 -8.08
N LYS A 81 4.14 6.75 -7.36
CA LYS A 81 3.74 6.45 -5.98
C LYS A 81 3.89 7.70 -5.10
N ALA A 82 5.02 8.39 -5.19
CA ALA A 82 5.27 9.61 -4.43
C ALA A 82 4.25 10.70 -4.79
N GLU A 83 3.95 10.88 -6.08
CA GLU A 83 2.97 11.87 -6.51
C GLU A 83 1.59 11.59 -5.92
N LEU A 84 1.17 10.33 -5.94
CA LEU A 84 -0.14 9.93 -5.40
C LEU A 84 -0.23 10.18 -3.90
N LEU A 85 0.83 9.85 -3.16
CA LEU A 85 0.87 10.08 -1.72
C LEU A 85 0.90 11.57 -1.39
N LYS A 86 1.63 12.36 -2.15
CA LYS A 86 1.67 13.81 -1.95
C LYS A 86 0.28 14.44 -2.16
N LYS A 87 -0.48 13.94 -3.12
CA LYS A 87 -1.86 14.40 -3.33
C LYS A 87 -2.76 14.09 -2.14
N GLU A 88 -2.39 13.12 -1.32
CA GLU A 88 -3.10 12.78 -0.09
C GLU A 88 -2.53 13.49 1.13
N SER A 89 -1.73 14.53 0.90
CA SER A 89 -1.12 15.37 1.94
C SER A 89 -0.05 14.66 2.76
N ILE A 90 0.55 13.63 2.21
CA ILE A 90 1.63 12.90 2.85
C ILE A 90 2.96 13.51 2.41
N LYS A 91 3.80 13.88 3.37
CA LYS A 91 5.09 14.50 3.09
C LYS A 91 6.15 13.44 2.84
N ILE A 92 6.89 13.62 1.75
CA ILE A 92 7.93 12.66 1.33
C ILE A 92 9.23 13.41 1.09
N LYS A 93 10.32 12.86 1.62
CA LYS A 93 11.66 13.38 1.42
C LYS A 93 12.63 12.22 1.22
N ASN A 94 13.44 12.27 0.15
CA ASN A 94 14.42 11.24 -0.18
C ASN A 94 13.79 9.84 -0.26
N ASN A 95 12.64 9.75 -0.94
CA ASN A 95 11.87 8.51 -1.10
C ASN A 95 11.43 7.87 0.21
N LYS A 96 11.28 8.68 1.26
CA LYS A 96 10.85 8.20 2.56
C LYS A 96 9.76 9.12 3.10
N ILE A 97 8.77 8.54 3.76
CA ILE A 97 7.67 9.29 4.35
C ILE A 97 8.15 10.01 5.61
N GLU A 98 7.89 11.32 5.68
CA GLU A 98 8.12 12.10 6.89
C GLU A 98 6.98 11.84 7.87
N ASP A 99 7.29 11.86 9.16
CA ASP A 99 6.31 11.63 10.23
C ASP A 99 5.56 10.29 10.04
N PHE A 100 6.29 9.27 9.60
CA PHE A 100 5.73 7.96 9.30
C PHE A 100 4.86 7.41 10.43
N ASP A 101 5.33 7.52 11.67
CA ASP A 101 4.61 6.97 12.83
C ASP A 101 3.23 7.61 13.03
N LYS A 102 3.07 8.87 12.62
CA LYS A 102 1.81 9.59 12.79
C LYS A 102 0.72 9.14 11.82
N ILE A 103 1.14 8.67 10.63
CA ILE A 103 0.20 8.30 9.58
C ILE A 103 0.14 6.80 9.34
N LEU A 104 0.85 6.03 10.13
CA LEU A 104 0.81 4.56 10.05
C LEU A 104 -0.53 4.05 10.55
N PHE A 105 -1.30 3.47 9.64
CA PHE A 105 -2.62 2.93 9.96
C PHE A 105 -2.48 1.52 10.52
N LYS A 106 -3.09 1.26 11.67
CA LYS A 106 -3.07 -0.07 12.28
C LYS A 106 -4.22 -0.90 11.72
N LEU A 107 -3.88 -2.00 11.07
CA LEU A 107 -4.88 -2.93 10.56
C LEU A 107 -5.49 -3.72 11.72
N ARG A 108 -6.80 -3.85 11.71
CA ARG A 108 -7.56 -4.55 12.75
C ARG A 108 -8.43 -5.64 12.16
#